data_d56c5a1ed8ea864e402fc22a397c5d48
#
_entry.id   d56c5a1ed8ea864e402fc22a397c5d48
#
_cell.length_a   1.000
_cell.length_b   1.000
_cell.length_c   1.000
_cell.angle_alpha   90.00
_cell.angle_beta   90.00
_cell.angle_gamma   90.00
#
_symmetry.space_group_name_H-M   'P 1'
#
loop_
_entity.id
_entity.type
_entity.pdbx_description
1 polymer ?
#
loop_
_entity_poly.entity_id
_entity_poly.type
_entity_poly.pdbx_seq_one_letter_code
_entity_poly.pdbx_strand_id
1 'polypeptide(L)'
;MFQGASFVALDTKGRLSVPTRHRDVLSATSASQLTMTKHPHGCIMIFPRSEWEKFRERIASLPMQAQWWKRIFLGNAMDVDMDATGRVLVSPELRSAAGISKDTVLLGMGNYFELWDAHTYAAQEAEQMKGDMPDVFRDFSF
;
A
#
# COMPACT_ATOMS: atom_id res chain seq x y z
N MET A 1 -1.42 -9.61 -11.28
CA MET A 1 -2.00 -8.40 -10.67
C MET A 1 -2.63 -8.75 -9.34
N PHE A 2 -2.63 -7.82 -8.42
CA PHE A 2 -3.12 -8.06 -7.05
C PHE A 2 -4.52 -7.53 -6.89
N GLN A 3 -5.38 -8.29 -6.20
CA GLN A 3 -6.75 -7.88 -5.90
C GLN A 3 -7.22 -8.54 -4.60
N GLY A 4 -8.31 -8.04 -4.06
CA GLY A 4 -8.95 -8.59 -2.88
C GLY A 4 -8.44 -7.99 -1.57
N ALA A 5 -9.23 -8.19 -0.53
CA ALA A 5 -8.95 -7.72 0.82
C ALA A 5 -8.54 -8.90 1.71
N SER A 6 -7.52 -8.68 2.53
CA SER A 6 -7.08 -9.64 3.54
C SER A 6 -6.98 -8.94 4.88
N PHE A 7 -7.67 -9.45 5.89
CA PHE A 7 -7.61 -8.90 7.24
C PHE A 7 -6.49 -9.60 7.98
N VAL A 8 -5.50 -8.83 8.42
CA VAL A 8 -4.26 -9.35 9.02
C VAL A 8 -3.91 -8.54 10.26
N ALA A 9 -3.65 -9.23 11.37
CA ALA A 9 -3.11 -8.57 12.56
C ALA A 9 -1.58 -8.51 12.46
N LEU A 10 -1.00 -7.33 12.70
CA LEU A 10 0.44 -7.22 12.83
C LEU A 10 0.90 -7.94 14.09
N ASP A 11 2.09 -8.52 14.06
CA ASP A 11 2.67 -9.11 15.27
C ASP A 11 3.18 -8.01 16.22
N THR A 12 3.67 -8.43 17.38
CA THR A 12 4.14 -7.48 18.41
C THR A 12 5.34 -6.65 17.97
N LYS A 13 6.05 -7.06 16.94
CA LYS A 13 7.19 -6.34 16.35
C LYS A 13 6.79 -5.46 15.16
N GLY A 14 5.50 -5.42 14.81
CA GLY A 14 5.02 -4.64 13.69
C GLY A 14 5.22 -5.31 12.33
N ARG A 15 5.32 -6.64 12.30
CA ARG A 15 5.47 -7.38 11.04
C ARG A 15 4.12 -7.80 10.50
N LEU A 16 3.97 -7.66 9.19
CA LEU A 16 2.81 -8.10 8.41
C LEU A 16 3.11 -9.46 7.79
N SER A 17 2.25 -10.46 8.04
CA SER A 17 2.32 -11.73 7.32
C SER A 17 1.58 -11.57 6.00
N VAL A 18 2.34 -11.57 4.90
CA VAL A 18 1.76 -11.45 3.56
C VAL A 18 0.95 -12.71 3.25
N PRO A 19 -0.29 -12.59 2.79
CA PRO A 19 -1.09 -13.77 2.41
C PRO A 19 -0.38 -14.65 1.40
N THR A 20 -0.52 -15.97 1.57
CA THR A 20 0.20 -16.96 0.74
C THR A 20 -0.03 -16.75 -0.76
N ARG A 21 -1.25 -16.39 -1.16
CA ARG A 21 -1.56 -16.16 -2.58
C ARG A 21 -0.73 -15.06 -3.22
N HIS A 22 -0.21 -14.13 -2.42
CA HIS A 22 0.63 -13.02 -2.91
C HIS A 22 2.11 -13.33 -2.79
N ARG A 23 2.52 -14.20 -1.86
CA ARG A 23 3.94 -14.51 -1.61
C ARG A 23 4.63 -15.09 -2.83
N ASP A 24 3.99 -16.03 -3.50
CA ASP A 24 4.57 -16.71 -4.66
C ASP A 24 4.80 -15.74 -5.81
N VAL A 25 3.83 -14.86 -6.05
CA VAL A 25 3.94 -13.83 -7.10
C VAL A 25 5.09 -12.87 -6.76
N LEU A 26 5.18 -12.42 -5.51
CA LEU A 26 6.22 -11.49 -5.07
C LEU A 26 7.61 -12.12 -5.15
N SER A 27 7.74 -13.41 -4.79
CA SER A 27 9.02 -14.12 -4.90
C SER A 27 9.44 -14.28 -6.37
N ALA A 28 8.50 -14.60 -7.25
CA ALA A 28 8.79 -14.82 -8.67
C ALA A 28 9.08 -13.53 -9.43
N THR A 29 8.40 -12.42 -9.11
CA THR A 29 8.46 -11.20 -9.92
C THR A 29 9.37 -10.11 -9.34
N SER A 30 9.65 -10.13 -8.03
CA SER A 30 10.42 -9.07 -7.38
C SER A 30 11.44 -9.59 -6.36
N ALA A 31 11.74 -10.88 -6.39
CA ALA A 31 12.69 -11.52 -5.45
C ALA A 31 12.35 -11.23 -3.99
N SER A 32 11.06 -11.18 -3.65
CA SER A 32 10.56 -10.85 -2.31
C SER A 32 10.94 -9.45 -1.80
N GLN A 33 11.34 -8.56 -2.70
CA GLN A 33 11.71 -7.17 -2.36
C GLN A 33 10.52 -6.25 -2.54
N LEU A 34 10.25 -5.44 -1.52
CA LEU A 34 9.13 -4.50 -1.51
C LEU A 34 9.63 -3.10 -1.13
N THR A 35 8.81 -2.10 -1.44
CA THR A 35 9.02 -0.72 -0.97
C THR A 35 7.70 -0.19 -0.46
N MET A 36 7.74 0.41 0.72
CA MET A 36 6.57 1.02 1.36
C MET A 36 6.72 2.52 1.39
N THR A 37 5.61 3.25 1.23
CA THR A 37 5.58 4.69 1.40
C THR A 37 4.19 5.17 1.81
N LYS A 38 4.07 6.46 2.10
CA LYS A 38 2.79 7.06 2.48
C LYS A 38 1.86 7.20 1.29
N HIS A 39 0.58 7.09 1.56
CA HIS A 39 -0.48 7.34 0.59
C HIS A 39 -1.24 8.62 0.97
N PRO A 40 -1.69 9.44 0.00
CA PRO A 40 -2.46 10.65 0.28
C PRO A 40 -3.71 10.44 1.13
N HIS A 41 -4.31 9.27 1.06
CA HIS A 41 -5.54 8.96 1.81
C HIS A 41 -5.29 8.41 3.22
N GLY A 42 -4.05 8.42 3.69
CA GLY A 42 -3.73 8.05 5.08
C GLY A 42 -3.49 6.56 5.32
N CYS A 43 -3.25 5.80 4.26
CA CYS A 43 -2.79 4.41 4.37
C CYS A 43 -1.32 4.30 3.96
N ILE A 44 -0.82 3.07 3.88
CA ILE A 44 0.54 2.78 3.40
C ILE A 44 0.43 2.15 2.03
N MET A 45 1.22 2.64 1.07
CA MET A 45 1.39 1.99 -0.24
C MET A 45 2.51 0.96 -0.11
N ILE A 46 2.28 -0.25 -0.61
CA ILE A 46 3.29 -1.31 -0.65
C ILE A 46 3.45 -1.77 -2.10
N PHE A 47 4.64 -1.57 -2.64
CA PHE A 47 4.96 -1.92 -4.02
C PHE A 47 5.92 -3.11 -4.07
N PRO A 48 5.73 -4.05 -5.00
CA PRO A 48 6.85 -4.85 -5.46
C PRO A 48 7.97 -3.92 -5.94
N ARG A 49 9.24 -4.23 -5.66
CA ARG A 49 10.35 -3.31 -5.95
C ARG A 49 10.38 -2.86 -7.40
N SER A 50 10.09 -3.75 -8.35
CA SER A 50 10.06 -3.41 -9.77
C SER A 50 8.97 -2.38 -10.11
N GLU A 51 7.81 -2.48 -9.46
CA GLU A 51 6.73 -1.51 -9.65
C GLU A 51 7.03 -0.19 -8.94
N TRP A 52 7.70 -0.25 -7.79
CA TRP A 52 8.17 0.96 -7.11
C TRP A 52 9.12 1.77 -7.99
N GLU A 53 10.03 1.12 -8.68
CA GLU A 53 10.99 1.79 -9.55
C GLU A 53 10.28 2.56 -10.67
N LYS A 54 9.24 1.99 -11.27
CA LYS A 54 8.41 2.65 -12.28
C LYS A 54 7.67 3.86 -11.69
N PHE A 55 7.07 3.69 -10.53
CA PHE A 55 6.35 4.76 -9.85
C PHE A 55 7.31 5.89 -9.46
N ARG A 56 8.46 5.57 -8.87
CA ARG A 56 9.48 6.53 -8.48
C ARG A 56 9.93 7.37 -9.67
N GLU A 57 10.18 6.75 -10.80
CA GLU A 57 10.61 7.45 -12.01
C GLU A 57 9.55 8.44 -12.48
N ARG A 58 8.30 8.03 -12.51
CA ARG A 58 7.18 8.93 -12.89
C ARG A 58 7.05 10.11 -11.93
N ILE A 59 7.12 9.86 -10.63
CA ILE A 59 7.02 10.93 -9.62
C ILE A 59 8.22 11.88 -9.72
N ALA A 60 9.43 11.36 -9.88
CA ALA A 60 10.64 12.17 -9.99
C ALA A 60 10.62 13.11 -11.19
N SER A 61 9.93 12.73 -12.27
CA SER A 61 9.85 13.52 -13.50
C SER A 61 8.82 14.66 -13.44
N LEU A 62 8.00 14.73 -12.39
CA LEU A 62 6.99 15.78 -12.25
C LEU A 62 7.63 17.15 -12.01
N PRO A 63 6.97 18.25 -12.43
CA PRO A 63 7.51 19.60 -12.24
C PRO A 63 7.50 20.03 -10.78
N MET A 64 8.11 21.18 -10.52
CA MET A 64 8.30 21.74 -9.16
C MET A 64 6.97 21.95 -8.41
N GLN A 65 5.85 22.15 -9.10
CA GLN A 65 4.53 22.25 -8.45
C GLN A 65 4.20 21.01 -7.63
N ALA A 66 4.77 19.85 -7.98
CA ALA A 66 4.54 18.58 -7.29
C ALA A 66 5.55 18.30 -6.18
N GLN A 67 6.41 19.26 -5.82
CA GLN A 67 7.56 19.00 -4.93
C GLN A 67 7.15 18.49 -3.56
N TRP A 68 6.05 18.97 -2.97
CA TRP A 68 5.57 18.46 -1.68
C TRP A 68 5.15 17.00 -1.75
N TRP A 69 4.49 16.61 -2.84
CA TRP A 69 4.12 15.20 -3.04
C TRP A 69 5.32 14.32 -3.35
N LYS A 70 6.34 14.85 -4.04
CA LYS A 70 7.61 14.13 -4.18
C LYS A 70 8.23 13.84 -2.82
N ARG A 71 8.24 14.82 -1.91
CA ARG A 71 8.74 14.61 -0.55
C ARG A 71 7.94 13.55 0.19
N ILE A 72 6.62 13.56 0.06
CA ILE A 72 5.75 12.61 0.72
C ILE A 72 6.02 11.19 0.20
N PHE A 73 6.03 11.00 -1.10
CA PHE A 73 6.22 9.66 -1.70
C PHE A 73 7.66 9.18 -1.63
N LEU A 74 8.61 10.00 -2.06
CA LEU A 74 10.02 9.59 -2.14
C LEU A 74 10.72 9.73 -0.80
N GLY A 75 10.43 10.78 -0.07
CA GLY A 75 11.08 11.09 1.20
C GLY A 75 10.70 10.12 2.32
N ASN A 76 9.56 9.43 2.22
CA ASN A 76 9.10 8.47 3.20
C ASN A 76 9.23 7.02 2.74
N ALA A 77 9.83 6.78 1.59
CA ALA A 77 9.96 5.44 1.05
C ALA A 77 10.94 4.60 1.86
N MET A 78 10.55 3.36 2.15
CA MET A 78 11.37 2.41 2.89
C MET A 78 11.40 1.07 2.16
N ASP A 79 12.59 0.62 1.81
CA ASP A 79 12.80 -0.68 1.22
C ASP A 79 12.75 -1.75 2.31
N VAL A 80 12.02 -2.82 2.04
CA VAL A 80 11.91 -3.96 2.95
C VAL A 80 11.97 -5.25 2.15
N ASP A 81 12.44 -6.31 2.79
CA ASP A 81 12.45 -7.65 2.21
C ASP A 81 11.47 -8.54 2.97
N MET A 82 10.73 -9.35 2.23
CA MET A 82 9.91 -10.39 2.83
C MET A 82 10.83 -11.52 3.32
N ASP A 83 10.68 -11.90 4.59
CA ASP A 83 11.50 -12.97 5.16
C ASP A 83 11.04 -14.36 4.66
N ALA A 84 11.77 -15.41 5.08
CA ALA A 84 11.50 -16.78 4.64
C ALA A 84 10.11 -17.28 5.03
N THR A 85 9.48 -16.69 6.05
CA THR A 85 8.13 -17.04 6.49
C THR A 85 7.05 -16.14 5.91
N GLY A 86 7.41 -15.24 5.00
CA GLY A 86 6.48 -14.35 4.32
C GLY A 86 6.08 -13.12 5.12
N ARG A 87 6.92 -12.67 6.06
CA ARG A 87 6.65 -11.50 6.87
C ARG A 87 7.48 -10.31 6.41
N VAL A 88 6.88 -9.11 6.49
CA VAL A 88 7.58 -7.85 6.21
C VAL A 88 7.41 -6.90 7.39
N LEU A 89 8.47 -6.19 7.72
CA LEU A 89 8.40 -5.18 8.79
C LEU A 89 7.73 -3.91 8.27
N VAL A 90 6.69 -3.47 8.95
CA VAL A 90 6.10 -2.14 8.72
C VAL A 90 6.74 -1.20 9.73
N SER A 91 7.47 -0.19 9.28
CA SER A 91 8.23 0.68 10.17
C SER A 91 7.32 1.42 11.15
N PRO A 92 7.82 1.75 12.35
CA PRO A 92 7.05 2.52 13.32
C PRO A 92 6.56 3.85 12.76
N GLU A 93 7.36 4.52 11.93
CA GLU A 93 7.03 5.80 11.33
C GLU A 93 5.83 5.68 10.38
N LEU A 94 5.83 4.66 9.51
CA LEU A 94 4.71 4.43 8.59
C LEU A 94 3.46 3.96 9.34
N ARG A 95 3.62 3.11 10.35
CA ARG A 95 2.48 2.68 11.19
C ARG A 95 1.83 3.87 11.88
N SER A 96 2.64 4.75 12.47
CA SER A 96 2.14 5.95 13.12
C SER A 96 1.41 6.87 12.15
N ALA A 97 2.00 7.10 10.98
CA ALA A 97 1.41 7.95 9.95
C ALA A 97 0.05 7.42 9.46
N ALA A 98 -0.12 6.10 9.42
CA ALA A 98 -1.36 5.45 8.98
C ALA A 98 -2.32 5.11 10.11
N GLY A 99 -1.98 5.46 11.37
CA GLY A 99 -2.82 5.16 12.52
C GLY A 99 -2.99 3.67 12.80
N ILE A 100 -2.01 2.85 12.40
CA ILE A 100 -2.06 1.39 12.53
C ILE A 100 -1.42 0.98 13.86
N SER A 101 -2.14 0.22 14.67
CA SER A 101 -1.59 -0.42 15.87
C SER A 101 -1.47 -1.93 15.68
N LYS A 102 -2.55 -2.61 15.33
CA LYS A 102 -2.56 -4.08 15.22
C LYS A 102 -3.39 -4.59 14.05
N ASP A 103 -4.68 -4.30 14.05
CA ASP A 103 -5.62 -4.87 13.08
C ASP A 103 -5.58 -4.08 11.77
N THR A 104 -5.25 -4.76 10.68
CA THR A 104 -5.09 -4.13 9.37
C THR A 104 -5.95 -4.82 8.33
N VAL A 105 -6.17 -4.12 7.22
CA VAL A 105 -6.64 -4.72 5.98
C VAL A 105 -5.63 -4.42 4.87
N LEU A 106 -5.23 -5.46 4.18
CA LEU A 106 -4.34 -5.38 3.02
C LEU A 106 -5.19 -5.50 1.76
N LEU A 107 -5.14 -4.49 0.90
CA LEU A 107 -5.89 -4.44 -0.35
C LEU A 107 -4.95 -4.64 -1.53
N GLY A 108 -5.28 -5.57 -2.43
CA GLY A 108 -4.63 -5.64 -3.73
C GLY A 108 -5.20 -4.56 -4.64
N MET A 109 -4.32 -3.74 -5.19
CA MET A 109 -4.69 -2.56 -6.00
C MET A 109 -4.12 -2.63 -7.42
N GLY A 110 -4.07 -3.82 -7.99
CA GLY A 110 -3.51 -4.03 -9.33
C GLY A 110 -2.01 -4.31 -9.25
N ASN A 111 -1.18 -3.31 -9.42
CA ASN A 111 0.28 -3.47 -9.41
C ASN A 111 0.93 -3.13 -8.06
N TYR A 112 0.14 -2.82 -7.03
CA TYR A 112 0.61 -2.51 -5.69
C TYR A 112 -0.45 -2.88 -4.65
N PHE A 113 -0.13 -2.65 -3.37
CA PHE A 113 -1.06 -2.89 -2.25
C PHE A 113 -1.25 -1.63 -1.45
N GLU A 114 -2.40 -1.54 -0.78
CA GLU A 114 -2.63 -0.58 0.30
C GLU A 114 -2.80 -1.31 1.61
N LEU A 115 -2.14 -0.82 2.65
CA LEU A 115 -2.31 -1.33 4.00
C LEU A 115 -2.97 -0.24 4.85
N TRP A 116 -4.13 -0.57 5.40
CA TRP A 116 -4.96 0.33 6.18
C TRP A 116 -5.13 -0.17 7.61
N ASP A 117 -5.29 0.76 8.55
CA ASP A 117 -5.95 0.42 9.80
C ASP A 117 -7.35 -0.11 9.48
N ALA A 118 -7.69 -1.30 9.99
CA ALA A 118 -8.92 -1.97 9.58
C ALA A 118 -10.19 -1.17 9.94
N HIS A 119 -10.20 -0.54 11.11
CA HIS A 119 -11.35 0.26 11.56
C HIS A 119 -11.50 1.52 10.71
N THR A 120 -10.42 2.22 10.47
CA THR A 120 -10.41 3.43 9.63
C THR A 120 -10.88 3.12 8.21
N TYR A 121 -10.39 2.02 7.63
CA TYR A 121 -10.80 1.62 6.29
C TYR A 121 -12.30 1.36 6.22
N ALA A 122 -12.84 0.58 7.15
CA ALA A 122 -14.27 0.27 7.17
C ALA A 122 -15.14 1.52 7.26
N ALA A 123 -14.76 2.48 8.09
CA ALA A 123 -15.47 3.75 8.22
C ALA A 123 -15.40 4.59 6.95
N GLN A 124 -14.24 4.69 6.33
CA GLN A 124 -14.06 5.45 5.10
C GLN A 124 -14.76 4.80 3.91
N GLU A 125 -14.68 3.49 3.78
CA GLU A 125 -15.39 2.77 2.72
C GLU A 125 -16.90 2.99 2.83
N ALA A 126 -17.44 2.86 4.04
CA ALA A 126 -18.87 3.09 4.28
C ALA A 126 -19.30 4.52 3.89
N GLU A 127 -18.46 5.50 4.19
CA GLU A 127 -18.72 6.90 3.83
C GLU A 127 -18.68 7.11 2.32
N GLN A 128 -17.70 6.52 1.64
CA GLN A 128 -17.58 6.63 0.18
C GLN A 128 -18.75 5.95 -0.54
N MET A 129 -19.24 4.84 -0.01
CA MET A 129 -20.37 4.10 -0.61
C MET A 129 -21.69 4.89 -0.56
N LYS A 130 -21.81 5.91 0.29
CA LYS A 130 -22.99 6.77 0.36
C LYS A 130 -23.08 7.78 -0.78
N GLY A 131 -21.95 8.14 -1.37
CA GLY A 131 -21.88 9.17 -2.41
C GLY A 131 -22.00 8.61 -3.82
N ASP A 132 -22.08 9.52 -4.77
CA ASP A 132 -22.08 9.15 -6.19
C ASP A 132 -20.66 8.89 -6.66
N MET A 133 -20.52 8.05 -7.69
CA MET A 133 -19.23 7.86 -8.33
C MET A 133 -18.80 9.11 -9.09
N PRO A 134 -17.48 9.40 -9.15
CA PRO A 134 -16.97 10.53 -9.94
C PRO A 134 -17.31 10.41 -11.43
N ASP A 135 -17.32 11.53 -12.13
CA ASP A 135 -17.65 11.61 -13.55
C ASP A 135 -16.77 10.73 -14.45
N VAL A 136 -15.55 10.39 -14.01
CA VAL A 136 -14.67 9.49 -14.75
C VAL A 136 -15.29 8.11 -14.97
N PHE A 137 -16.31 7.74 -14.19
CA PHE A 137 -17.02 6.46 -14.33
C PHE A 137 -18.23 6.55 -15.26
N ARG A 138 -18.52 7.72 -15.82
CA ARG A 138 -19.74 7.94 -16.64
C ARG A 138 -19.87 6.93 -17.79
N ASP A 139 -18.76 6.59 -18.44
CA ASP A 139 -18.75 5.72 -19.60
C ASP A 139 -18.50 4.25 -19.27
N PHE A 140 -18.39 3.91 -17.98
CA PHE A 140 -18.26 2.50 -17.58
C PHE A 140 -19.61 1.79 -17.71
N SER A 141 -19.59 0.59 -18.30
CA SER A 141 -20.74 -0.31 -18.33
C SER A 141 -20.66 -1.29 -17.17
N PHE A 142 -21.76 -1.41 -16.44
CA PHE A 142 -21.88 -2.37 -15.35
C PHE A 142 -22.88 -3.45 -15.70
#